data_57a3b421a0e7daed26c97a2dc4264ff0
#
_entry.id   57a3b421a0e7daed26c97a2dc4264ff0
#
_cell.length_a   1.000
_cell.length_b   1.000
_cell.length_c   1.000
_cell.angle_alpha   90.00
_cell.angle_beta   90.00
_cell.angle_gamma   90.00
#
_symmetry.space_group_name_H-M   'P 1'
#
loop_
_entity.id
_entity.type
_entity.pdbx_description
1 polymer ?
#
loop_
_entity_poly.entity_id
_entity_poly.type
_entity_poly.pdbx_seq_one_letter_code
_entity_poly.pdbx_strand_id
1 'polypeptide(L)'
;MNRVLFVDDEVFVLDGLKRMLRRMRTHWEMDFVDSGEAALQMMAQKEFDVIVSDMRMPNMNGAELLNEVKDLHPNTIRFILSGYSDKDLILKSLDSTHQYLAKPCDPETLKTRILRATSLQESISNDALKNLISQLGELPTLPALYEEILSLLRQSDVSSECLSDAIKKDIGMTAKILKFANSGYVGLKRKISGMNDAVSYLGMDYIRSIILTIGAFGRLKQFQIDGSTLEDFWGNSLMVAEAAKAITISQTSSRTMAEESYVGGLLHACGKLILSANFPSKYVEVNKMVEEDGLPLLDAEVKIFGAHHGQVGAFILGLWGLAGPIVEAVHWYRNPSNSIPVDFQPLTSVHVASSLIFESGDEEEDLSSDSGLFNNAELDKDYLEKISLLNRLEDWRFLVNSYQRPNEERQNLVSGILDT
;
A
#
# COMPACT_ATOMS: atom_id res chain seq x y z
N MET A 1 -0.86 -26.10 3.96
CA MET A 1 -2.30 -25.98 4.31
C MET A 1 -2.40 -24.90 5.36
N ASN A 2 -3.11 -23.82 5.07
CA ASN A 2 -3.12 -22.64 5.94
C ASN A 2 -3.99 -22.89 7.18
N ARG A 3 -3.52 -22.44 8.35
CA ARG A 3 -4.24 -22.55 9.63
C ARG A 3 -4.95 -21.26 9.94
N VAL A 4 -6.28 -21.32 10.10
CA VAL A 4 -7.13 -20.16 10.33
C VAL A 4 -7.87 -20.30 11.66
N LEU A 5 -7.71 -19.33 12.55
CA LEU A 5 -8.43 -19.24 13.82
C LEU A 5 -9.58 -18.25 13.71
N PHE A 6 -10.78 -18.70 14.05
CA PHE A 6 -11.98 -17.86 14.13
C PHE A 6 -12.38 -17.64 15.58
N VAL A 7 -12.63 -16.38 15.95
CA VAL A 7 -12.95 -15.96 17.33
C VAL A 7 -14.21 -15.11 17.32
N ASP A 8 -15.27 -15.55 18.01
CA ASP A 8 -16.55 -14.84 18.12
C ASP A 8 -17.30 -15.38 19.35
N ASP A 9 -17.77 -14.53 20.25
CA ASP A 9 -18.47 -14.94 21.46
C ASP A 9 -19.86 -15.53 21.19
N GLU A 10 -20.41 -15.27 20.01
CA GLU A 10 -21.67 -15.86 19.57
C GLU A 10 -21.46 -17.22 18.91
N VAL A 11 -21.75 -18.31 19.64
CA VAL A 11 -21.61 -19.70 19.15
C VAL A 11 -22.37 -19.92 17.83
N PHE A 12 -23.51 -19.26 17.65
CA PHE A 12 -24.29 -19.35 16.40
C PHE A 12 -23.55 -18.74 15.19
N VAL A 13 -22.75 -17.68 15.41
CA VAL A 13 -21.90 -17.09 14.35
C VAL A 13 -20.79 -18.07 14.00
N LEU A 14 -20.10 -18.66 14.98
CA LEU A 14 -19.08 -19.67 14.76
C LEU A 14 -19.63 -20.90 13.99
N ASP A 15 -20.82 -21.38 14.35
CA ASP A 15 -21.46 -22.49 13.64
C ASP A 15 -21.90 -22.09 12.21
N GLY A 16 -22.28 -20.82 12.02
CA GLY A 16 -22.52 -20.25 10.70
C GLY A 16 -21.26 -20.28 9.86
N LEU A 17 -20.13 -19.77 10.38
CA LEU A 17 -18.81 -19.76 9.70
C LEU A 17 -18.34 -21.20 9.38
N LYS A 18 -18.48 -22.15 10.31
CA LYS A 18 -18.14 -23.57 10.08
C LYS A 18 -18.92 -24.17 8.90
N ARG A 19 -20.21 -23.83 8.76
CA ARG A 19 -21.06 -24.28 7.65
C ARG A 19 -20.68 -23.63 6.33
N MET A 20 -20.51 -22.31 6.36
CA MET A 20 -20.17 -21.49 5.20
C MET A 20 -18.84 -21.91 4.59
N LEU A 21 -17.82 -22.13 5.42
CA LEU A 21 -16.46 -22.45 5.01
C LEU A 21 -16.20 -23.96 4.87
N ARG A 22 -17.24 -24.81 4.94
CA ARG A 22 -17.08 -26.27 4.88
C ARG A 22 -16.29 -26.75 3.66
N ARG A 23 -16.44 -26.08 2.51
CA ARG A 23 -15.71 -26.44 1.27
C ARG A 23 -14.22 -26.08 1.34
N MET A 24 -13.82 -25.23 2.27
CA MET A 24 -12.42 -24.80 2.43
C MET A 24 -11.60 -25.78 3.31
N ARG A 25 -12.20 -26.79 3.93
CA ARG A 25 -11.50 -27.80 4.76
C ARG A 25 -10.42 -28.59 4.03
N THR A 26 -10.45 -28.61 2.71
CA THR A 26 -9.40 -29.23 1.90
C THR A 26 -8.17 -28.32 1.71
N HIS A 27 -8.31 -27.03 1.99
CA HIS A 27 -7.28 -26.00 1.82
C HIS A 27 -6.82 -25.41 3.15
N TRP A 28 -7.73 -25.36 4.13
CA TRP A 28 -7.51 -24.75 5.44
C TRP A 28 -7.76 -25.71 6.58
N GLU A 29 -6.90 -25.68 7.57
CA GLU A 29 -7.15 -26.18 8.92
C GLU A 29 -7.79 -25.06 9.73
N MET A 30 -9.03 -25.24 10.22
CA MET A 30 -9.81 -24.18 10.84
C MET A 30 -10.16 -24.55 12.27
N ASP A 31 -9.80 -23.65 13.21
CA ASP A 31 -10.19 -23.73 14.60
C ASP A 31 -11.16 -22.58 14.95
N PHE A 32 -12.00 -22.78 15.96
CA PHE A 32 -13.07 -21.88 16.34
C PHE A 32 -13.13 -21.80 17.85
N VAL A 33 -13.02 -20.60 18.41
CA VAL A 33 -13.07 -20.33 19.85
C VAL A 33 -14.01 -19.18 20.15
N ASP A 34 -14.54 -19.15 21.38
CA ASP A 34 -15.60 -18.25 21.79
C ASP A 34 -15.13 -17.04 22.64
N SER A 35 -13.82 -16.85 22.76
CA SER A 35 -13.27 -15.73 23.54
C SER A 35 -11.83 -15.41 23.13
N GLY A 36 -11.40 -14.15 23.44
CA GLY A 36 -10.03 -13.71 23.19
C GLY A 36 -9.01 -14.50 23.99
N GLU A 37 -9.33 -14.80 25.26
CA GLU A 37 -8.47 -15.59 26.14
C GLU A 37 -8.27 -17.02 25.63
N ALA A 38 -9.34 -17.67 25.14
CA ALA A 38 -9.26 -19.00 24.53
C ALA A 38 -8.43 -18.95 23.23
N ALA A 39 -8.52 -17.89 22.45
CA ALA A 39 -7.70 -17.69 21.26
C ALA A 39 -6.22 -17.62 21.61
N LEU A 40 -5.81 -16.80 22.57
CA LEU A 40 -4.42 -16.69 23.02
C LEU A 40 -3.89 -18.02 23.59
N GLN A 41 -4.69 -18.73 24.38
CA GLN A 41 -4.31 -20.05 24.90
C GLN A 41 -4.08 -21.07 23.78
N MET A 42 -4.89 -21.05 22.74
CA MET A 42 -4.75 -21.94 21.59
C MET A 42 -3.53 -21.56 20.75
N MET A 43 -3.31 -20.28 20.52
CA MET A 43 -2.15 -19.76 19.79
C MET A 43 -0.82 -20.02 20.51
N ALA A 44 -0.81 -20.10 21.84
CA ALA A 44 0.37 -20.51 22.61
C ALA A 44 0.76 -22.00 22.37
N GLN A 45 -0.15 -22.83 21.89
CA GLN A 45 0.08 -24.27 21.64
C GLN A 45 0.27 -24.60 20.15
N LYS A 46 -0.25 -23.74 19.26
CA LYS A 46 -0.30 -23.99 17.83
C LYS A 46 -0.20 -22.66 17.07
N GLU A 47 0.65 -22.65 16.05
CA GLU A 47 0.79 -21.49 15.16
C GLU A 47 -0.40 -21.39 14.19
N PHE A 48 -0.84 -20.16 13.88
CA PHE A 48 -1.88 -19.83 12.92
C PHE A 48 -1.37 -18.82 11.90
N ASP A 49 -1.71 -19.05 10.63
CA ASP A 49 -1.39 -18.12 9.53
C ASP A 49 -2.33 -16.91 9.56
N VAL A 50 -3.60 -17.14 9.94
CA VAL A 50 -4.63 -16.09 9.97
C VAL A 50 -5.47 -16.23 11.24
N ILE A 51 -5.75 -15.08 11.89
CA ILE A 51 -6.79 -14.95 12.91
C ILE A 51 -7.89 -14.01 12.37
N VAL A 52 -9.15 -14.43 12.55
CA VAL A 52 -10.34 -13.65 12.21
C VAL A 52 -11.15 -13.50 13.49
N SER A 53 -11.16 -12.30 14.06
CA SER A 53 -11.84 -12.03 15.35
C SER A 53 -13.06 -11.16 15.17
N ASP A 54 -14.10 -11.41 15.94
CA ASP A 54 -15.12 -10.38 16.18
C ASP A 54 -14.51 -9.16 16.88
N MET A 55 -15.09 -7.99 16.63
CA MET A 55 -14.69 -6.75 17.29
C MET A 55 -15.17 -6.68 18.73
N ARG A 56 -16.42 -7.10 18.99
CA ARG A 56 -17.07 -6.95 20.30
C ARG A 56 -17.23 -8.28 20.99
N MET A 57 -16.35 -8.56 21.91
CA MET A 57 -16.44 -9.74 22.77
C MET A 57 -16.36 -9.32 24.24
N PRO A 58 -16.99 -10.06 25.16
CA PRO A 58 -16.85 -9.84 26.60
C PRO A 58 -15.41 -9.98 27.07
N ASN A 59 -15.02 -9.27 28.11
CA ASN A 59 -13.72 -9.27 28.78
C ASN A 59 -12.57 -8.76 27.89
N MET A 60 -12.31 -9.38 26.74
CA MET A 60 -11.27 -8.99 25.79
C MET A 60 -11.90 -8.76 24.41
N ASN A 61 -11.97 -7.52 23.95
CA ASN A 61 -12.48 -7.20 22.62
C ASN A 61 -11.47 -7.54 21.53
N GLY A 62 -11.93 -7.57 20.25
CA GLY A 62 -11.08 -7.94 19.12
C GLY A 62 -9.87 -7.03 18.92
N ALA A 63 -9.99 -5.73 19.25
CA ALA A 63 -8.87 -4.80 19.17
C ALA A 63 -7.78 -5.13 20.20
N GLU A 64 -8.15 -5.44 21.43
CA GLU A 64 -7.24 -5.88 22.50
C GLU A 64 -6.59 -7.21 22.13
N LEU A 65 -7.38 -8.19 21.67
CA LEU A 65 -6.87 -9.49 21.22
C LEU A 65 -5.84 -9.33 20.12
N LEU A 66 -6.12 -8.54 19.06
CA LEU A 66 -5.19 -8.40 17.95
C LEU A 66 -3.95 -7.58 18.30
N ASN A 67 -3.98 -6.72 19.31
CA ASN A 67 -2.78 -6.09 19.84
C ASN A 67 -1.88 -7.14 20.50
N GLU A 68 -2.40 -8.01 21.36
CA GLU A 68 -1.63 -9.11 21.95
C GLU A 68 -1.09 -10.08 20.87
N VAL A 69 -1.92 -10.43 19.88
CA VAL A 69 -1.48 -11.28 18.76
C VAL A 69 -0.36 -10.62 17.94
N LYS A 70 -0.40 -9.30 17.75
CA LYS A 70 0.68 -8.56 17.06
C LYS A 70 2.02 -8.75 17.75
N ASP A 71 2.03 -8.68 19.09
CA ASP A 71 3.25 -8.74 19.88
C ASP A 71 3.75 -10.18 20.07
N LEU A 72 2.85 -11.13 20.31
CA LEU A 72 3.19 -12.53 20.62
C LEU A 72 3.34 -13.41 19.36
N HIS A 73 2.57 -13.14 18.31
CA HIS A 73 2.48 -13.92 17.07
C HIS A 73 2.55 -13.01 15.83
N PRO A 74 3.65 -12.31 15.62
CA PRO A 74 3.76 -11.25 14.61
C PRO A 74 3.51 -11.74 13.18
N ASN A 75 3.78 -13.01 12.87
CA ASN A 75 3.56 -13.61 11.55
C ASN A 75 2.09 -13.88 11.23
N THR A 76 1.22 -13.88 12.23
CA THR A 76 -0.20 -14.15 12.04
C THR A 76 -0.89 -12.95 11.38
N ILE A 77 -1.56 -13.19 10.27
CA ILE A 77 -2.39 -12.19 9.59
C ILE A 77 -3.65 -11.94 10.42
N ARG A 78 -3.96 -10.68 10.71
CA ARG A 78 -4.99 -10.27 11.68
C ARG A 78 -6.16 -9.58 10.99
N PHE A 79 -7.33 -10.22 11.02
CA PHE A 79 -8.59 -9.71 10.48
C PHE A 79 -9.60 -9.48 11.59
N ILE A 80 -10.41 -8.43 11.44
CA ILE A 80 -11.56 -8.15 12.31
C ILE A 80 -12.85 -8.20 11.50
N LEU A 81 -13.85 -8.86 12.06
CA LEU A 81 -15.24 -8.76 11.65
C LEU A 81 -15.88 -7.64 12.49
N SER A 82 -16.40 -6.58 11.87
CA SER A 82 -16.93 -5.41 12.57
C SER A 82 -18.32 -5.01 12.09
N GLY A 83 -19.13 -4.49 13.01
CA GLY A 83 -20.41 -3.86 12.72
C GLY A 83 -20.30 -2.34 12.53
N TYR A 84 -21.39 -1.70 12.14
CA TYR A 84 -21.46 -0.24 11.93
C TYR A 84 -21.23 0.63 13.18
N SER A 85 -21.27 0.02 14.37
CA SER A 85 -21.15 0.74 15.65
C SER A 85 -19.73 0.76 16.25
N ASP A 86 -18.72 0.19 15.57
CA ASP A 86 -17.42 -0.14 16.16
C ASP A 86 -16.33 0.92 15.92
N LYS A 87 -16.72 2.15 15.60
CA LYS A 87 -15.85 3.27 15.16
C LYS A 87 -14.62 3.49 16.02
N ASP A 88 -14.82 3.67 17.32
CA ASP A 88 -13.73 3.99 18.25
C ASP A 88 -12.77 2.81 18.44
N LEU A 89 -13.29 1.57 18.40
CA LEU A 89 -12.49 0.35 18.50
C LEU A 89 -11.66 0.14 17.23
N ILE A 90 -12.23 0.43 16.06
CA ILE A 90 -11.49 0.36 14.78
C ILE A 90 -10.33 1.35 14.78
N LEU A 91 -10.54 2.61 15.21
CA LEU A 91 -9.46 3.60 15.31
C LEU A 91 -8.34 3.14 16.23
N LYS A 92 -8.67 2.49 17.36
CA LYS A 92 -7.68 1.97 18.31
C LYS A 92 -6.90 0.75 17.81
N SER A 93 -7.45 0.02 16.84
CA SER A 93 -6.85 -1.21 16.29
C SER A 93 -6.25 -1.05 14.90
N LEU A 94 -6.16 0.19 14.37
CA LEU A 94 -5.63 0.44 13.02
C LEU A 94 -4.23 -0.13 12.81
N ASP A 95 -3.39 -0.09 13.83
CA ASP A 95 -1.99 -0.51 13.74
C ASP A 95 -1.78 -2.01 13.99
N SER A 96 -2.74 -2.67 14.63
CA SER A 96 -2.70 -4.11 14.93
C SER A 96 -3.51 -4.95 13.95
N THR A 97 -4.48 -4.36 13.26
CA THR A 97 -5.37 -5.05 12.33
C THR A 97 -4.91 -4.84 10.89
N HIS A 98 -4.79 -5.92 10.15
CA HIS A 98 -4.45 -5.86 8.73
C HIS A 98 -5.67 -5.53 7.86
N GLN A 99 -6.81 -6.18 8.09
CA GLN A 99 -8.07 -5.89 7.39
C GLN A 99 -9.28 -5.92 8.31
N TYR A 100 -10.27 -5.10 7.95
CA TYR A 100 -11.59 -5.07 8.55
C TYR A 100 -12.61 -5.59 7.53
N LEU A 101 -13.51 -6.46 7.98
CA LEU A 101 -14.59 -7.03 7.17
C LEU A 101 -15.93 -6.71 7.83
N ALA A 102 -16.91 -6.24 7.05
CA ALA A 102 -18.23 -5.90 7.57
C ALA A 102 -19.01 -7.14 7.99
N LYS A 103 -19.73 -7.07 9.11
CA LYS A 103 -20.81 -8.02 9.45
C LYS A 103 -22.15 -7.52 8.85
N PRO A 104 -22.96 -8.37 8.18
CA PRO A 104 -22.68 -9.77 7.86
C PRO A 104 -21.63 -9.93 6.77
N CYS A 105 -20.63 -10.80 6.98
CA CYS A 105 -19.59 -11.04 6.01
C CYS A 105 -20.03 -12.12 5.01
N ASP A 106 -19.96 -11.80 3.72
CA ASP A 106 -20.19 -12.76 2.65
C ASP A 106 -19.07 -13.82 2.61
N PRO A 107 -19.43 -15.13 2.51
CA PRO A 107 -18.46 -16.24 2.51
C PRO A 107 -17.37 -16.13 1.44
N GLU A 108 -17.72 -15.75 0.22
CA GLU A 108 -16.77 -15.64 -0.88
C GLU A 108 -15.85 -14.43 -0.69
N THR A 109 -16.34 -13.36 -0.09
CA THR A 109 -15.52 -12.21 0.31
C THR A 109 -14.50 -12.61 1.36
N LEU A 110 -14.89 -13.27 2.44
CA LEU A 110 -13.99 -13.72 3.50
C LEU A 110 -12.94 -14.69 2.95
N LYS A 111 -13.37 -15.69 2.18
CA LYS A 111 -12.49 -16.64 1.51
C LYS A 111 -11.47 -15.95 0.61
N THR A 112 -11.91 -15.06 -0.26
CA THR A 112 -11.04 -14.35 -1.21
C THR A 112 -10.00 -13.49 -0.47
N ARG A 113 -10.39 -12.83 0.62
CA ARG A 113 -9.48 -12.01 1.42
C ARG A 113 -8.41 -12.85 2.11
N ILE A 114 -8.79 -13.98 2.72
CA ILE A 114 -7.85 -14.88 3.37
C ILE A 114 -6.89 -15.48 2.33
N LEU A 115 -7.40 -16.02 1.21
CA LEU A 115 -6.57 -16.59 0.14
C LEU A 115 -5.58 -15.58 -0.42
N ARG A 116 -6.02 -14.34 -0.67
CA ARG A 116 -5.14 -13.29 -1.18
C ARG A 116 -4.03 -12.94 -0.18
N ALA A 117 -4.37 -12.79 1.09
CA ALA A 117 -3.41 -12.45 2.12
C ALA A 117 -2.37 -13.55 2.33
N THR A 118 -2.79 -14.83 2.38
CA THR A 118 -1.88 -15.97 2.52
C THR A 118 -1.01 -16.20 1.29
N SER A 119 -1.55 -16.04 0.07
CA SER A 119 -0.75 -16.17 -1.16
C SER A 119 0.33 -15.09 -1.28
N LEU A 120 0.04 -13.86 -0.87
CA LEU A 120 1.03 -12.79 -0.81
C LEU A 120 2.12 -13.10 0.23
N GLN A 121 1.77 -13.65 1.38
CA GLN A 121 2.73 -14.07 2.41
C GLN A 121 3.63 -15.22 1.93
N GLU A 122 3.08 -16.19 1.20
CA GLU A 122 3.82 -17.31 0.61
C GLU A 122 4.84 -16.86 -0.45
N SER A 123 4.60 -15.72 -1.12
CA SER A 123 5.52 -15.17 -2.13
C SER A 123 6.83 -14.63 -1.54
N ILE A 124 6.89 -14.40 -0.22
CA ILE A 124 8.07 -13.94 0.49
C ILE A 124 8.74 -15.14 1.17
N SER A 125 9.96 -15.47 0.78
CA SER A 125 10.69 -16.64 1.30
C SER A 125 11.40 -16.40 2.64
N ASN A 126 11.62 -15.14 3.02
CA ASN A 126 12.40 -14.75 4.20
C ASN A 126 11.51 -14.50 5.42
N ASP A 127 11.62 -15.34 6.46
CA ASP A 127 10.79 -15.25 7.66
C ASP A 127 11.05 -13.96 8.48
N ALA A 128 12.29 -13.45 8.51
CA ALA A 128 12.58 -12.18 9.18
C ALA A 128 11.87 -11.01 8.46
N LEU A 129 11.77 -11.05 7.13
CA LEU A 129 11.05 -10.07 6.35
C LEU A 129 9.53 -10.20 6.54
N LYS A 130 8.99 -11.42 6.59
CA LYS A 130 7.56 -11.65 6.92
C LYS A 130 7.22 -11.07 8.29
N ASN A 131 8.06 -11.36 9.30
CA ASN A 131 7.91 -10.83 10.65
C ASN A 131 7.89 -9.29 10.66
N LEU A 132 8.83 -8.66 9.97
CA LEU A 132 8.86 -7.20 9.89
C LEU A 132 7.58 -6.65 9.26
N ILE A 133 7.21 -7.16 8.08
CA ILE A 133 6.05 -6.64 7.33
C ILE A 133 4.75 -6.80 8.13
N SER A 134 4.58 -7.93 8.83
CA SER A 134 3.37 -8.17 9.62
C SER A 134 3.28 -7.32 10.90
N GLN A 135 4.40 -6.77 11.37
CA GLN A 135 4.42 -5.80 12.47
C GLN A 135 4.18 -4.35 12.00
N LEU A 136 4.40 -4.05 10.72
CA LEU A 136 4.20 -2.71 10.19
C LEU A 136 2.70 -2.35 10.18
N GLY A 137 2.33 -1.42 11.03
CA GLY A 137 0.97 -0.86 11.09
C GLY A 137 0.77 0.27 10.09
N GLU A 138 1.85 0.99 9.74
CA GLU A 138 1.81 2.20 8.93
C GLU A 138 3.11 2.44 8.16
N LEU A 139 3.01 3.26 7.11
CA LEU A 139 4.16 3.86 6.44
C LEU A 139 4.53 5.18 7.11
N PRO A 140 5.77 5.63 7.00
CA PRO A 140 6.19 6.91 7.54
C PRO A 140 5.48 8.08 6.86
N THR A 141 5.38 9.18 7.59
CA THR A 141 4.81 10.44 7.15
C THR A 141 5.87 11.52 7.19
N LEU A 142 5.92 12.40 6.20
CA LEU A 142 6.85 13.51 6.19
C LEU A 142 6.44 14.56 7.23
N PRO A 143 7.30 14.93 8.20
CA PRO A 143 6.93 15.86 9.28
C PRO A 143 6.39 17.20 8.78
N ALA A 144 6.96 17.76 7.71
CA ALA A 144 6.51 19.03 7.13
C ALA A 144 5.07 18.92 6.57
N LEU A 145 4.74 17.84 5.86
CA LEU A 145 3.38 17.61 5.35
C LEU A 145 2.38 17.36 6.49
N TYR A 146 2.79 16.67 7.54
CA TYR A 146 1.95 16.45 8.71
C TYR A 146 1.57 17.79 9.39
N GLU A 147 2.53 18.70 9.59
CA GLU A 147 2.27 20.01 10.17
C GLU A 147 1.40 20.89 9.24
N GLU A 148 1.59 20.82 7.91
CA GLU A 148 0.72 21.48 6.92
C GLU A 148 -0.73 21.01 7.09
N ILE A 149 -0.95 19.70 7.14
CA ILE A 149 -2.28 19.11 7.29
C ILE A 149 -2.91 19.46 8.64
N LEU A 150 -2.13 19.43 9.73
CA LEU A 150 -2.64 19.88 11.04
C LEU A 150 -3.04 21.34 11.03
N SER A 151 -2.29 22.19 10.33
CA SER A 151 -2.62 23.62 10.18
C SER A 151 -3.95 23.80 9.44
N LEU A 152 -4.17 23.05 8.36
CA LEU A 152 -5.44 23.05 7.63
C LEU A 152 -6.61 22.58 8.52
N LEU A 153 -6.43 21.52 9.30
CA LEU A 153 -7.47 21.01 10.20
C LEU A 153 -7.85 21.94 11.34
N ARG A 154 -7.01 22.94 11.66
CA ARG A 154 -7.34 24.01 12.65
C ARG A 154 -8.20 25.11 12.09
N GLN A 155 -8.29 25.24 10.76
CA GLN A 155 -9.13 26.24 10.10
C GLN A 155 -10.60 25.79 10.12
N SER A 156 -11.52 26.73 10.41
CA SER A 156 -12.96 26.43 10.44
C SER A 156 -13.56 26.13 9.08
N ASP A 157 -12.97 26.68 8.02
CA ASP A 157 -13.57 26.73 6.68
C ASP A 157 -12.77 25.93 5.64
N VAL A 158 -11.93 24.97 6.10
CA VAL A 158 -11.18 24.13 5.16
C VAL A 158 -12.12 23.25 4.34
N SER A 159 -11.99 23.31 3.01
CA SER A 159 -12.76 22.46 2.13
C SER A 159 -12.22 21.00 2.14
N SER A 160 -13.12 20.06 1.89
CA SER A 160 -12.73 18.65 1.75
C SER A 160 -11.72 18.43 0.60
N GLU A 161 -11.81 19.24 -0.45
CA GLU A 161 -10.90 19.20 -1.59
C GLU A 161 -9.48 19.67 -1.19
N CYS A 162 -9.37 20.81 -0.51
CA CYS A 162 -8.09 21.33 -0.02
C CYS A 162 -7.39 20.34 0.91
N LEU A 163 -8.13 19.73 1.84
CA LEU A 163 -7.59 18.70 2.73
C LEU A 163 -7.18 17.44 1.97
N SER A 164 -7.99 16.99 1.02
CA SER A 164 -7.65 15.86 0.14
C SER A 164 -6.34 16.10 -0.61
N ASP A 165 -6.16 17.28 -1.17
CA ASP A 165 -4.97 17.61 -1.97
C ASP A 165 -3.71 17.69 -1.11
N ALA A 166 -3.82 18.15 0.13
CA ALA A 166 -2.71 18.10 1.08
C ALA A 166 -2.36 16.65 1.47
N ILE A 167 -3.36 15.83 1.79
CA ILE A 167 -3.17 14.43 2.20
C ILE A 167 -2.56 13.60 1.07
N LYS A 168 -2.96 13.80 -0.19
CA LYS A 168 -2.44 13.07 -1.36
C LYS A 168 -0.92 13.15 -1.49
N LYS A 169 -0.30 14.22 -1.01
CA LYS A 169 1.13 14.41 -1.07
C LYS A 169 1.89 13.52 -0.09
N ASP A 170 1.22 12.91 0.90
CA ASP A 170 1.85 12.10 1.93
C ASP A 170 1.57 10.60 1.74
N ILE A 171 2.65 9.82 1.60
CA ILE A 171 2.61 8.37 1.36
C ILE A 171 1.93 7.64 2.52
N GLY A 172 2.34 7.94 3.75
CA GLY A 172 1.85 7.26 4.94
C GLY A 172 0.38 7.56 5.21
N MET A 173 -0.01 8.82 5.14
CA MET A 173 -1.40 9.23 5.33
C MET A 173 -2.31 8.69 4.23
N THR A 174 -1.90 8.78 2.97
CA THR A 174 -2.67 8.23 1.85
C THR A 174 -2.91 6.74 2.03
N ALA A 175 -1.88 5.95 2.32
CA ALA A 175 -2.01 4.51 2.55
C ALA A 175 -2.92 4.20 3.74
N LYS A 176 -2.77 4.90 4.87
CA LYS A 176 -3.56 4.65 6.09
C LYS A 176 -5.03 5.03 5.93
N ILE A 177 -5.32 6.17 5.30
CA ILE A 177 -6.70 6.61 5.04
C ILE A 177 -7.38 5.66 4.06
N LEU A 178 -6.69 5.22 2.99
CA LEU A 178 -7.24 4.25 2.06
C LEU A 178 -7.44 2.86 2.70
N LYS A 179 -6.53 2.43 3.57
CA LYS A 179 -6.72 1.22 4.40
C LYS A 179 -8.02 1.30 5.20
N PHE A 180 -8.25 2.43 5.88
CA PHE A 180 -9.47 2.64 6.66
C PHE A 180 -10.72 2.75 5.78
N ALA A 181 -10.67 3.54 4.71
CA ALA A 181 -11.79 3.71 3.78
C ALA A 181 -12.22 2.39 3.12
N ASN A 182 -11.25 1.49 2.89
CA ASN A 182 -11.49 0.15 2.36
C ASN A 182 -11.78 -0.91 3.42
N SER A 183 -11.83 -0.51 4.70
CA SER A 183 -12.26 -1.39 5.77
C SER A 183 -13.73 -1.77 5.60
N GLY A 184 -14.09 -2.94 6.09
CA GLY A 184 -15.47 -3.44 6.04
C GLY A 184 -16.47 -2.54 6.77
N TYR A 185 -15.98 -1.68 7.69
CA TYR A 185 -16.77 -0.69 8.38
C TYR A 185 -17.52 0.28 7.44
N VAL A 186 -16.88 0.68 6.32
CA VAL A 186 -17.47 1.62 5.36
C VAL A 186 -18.53 0.95 4.48
N GLY A 187 -18.57 -0.39 4.43
CA GLY A 187 -19.63 -1.18 3.80
C GLY A 187 -19.78 -0.98 2.28
N LEU A 188 -18.74 -0.49 1.63
CA LEU A 188 -18.79 -0.18 0.21
C LEU A 188 -18.71 -1.43 -0.65
N LYS A 189 -19.55 -1.49 -1.68
CA LYS A 189 -19.50 -2.55 -2.70
C LYS A 189 -18.26 -2.46 -3.59
N ARG A 190 -17.67 -1.27 -3.73
CA ARG A 190 -16.44 -1.04 -4.51
C ARG A 190 -15.31 -0.54 -3.61
N LYS A 191 -14.08 -0.78 -4.00
CA LYS A 191 -12.91 -0.22 -3.34
C LYS A 191 -12.79 1.28 -3.62
N ILE A 192 -12.41 2.03 -2.59
CA ILE A 192 -12.00 3.43 -2.73
C ILE A 192 -10.54 3.45 -3.14
N SER A 193 -10.23 4.09 -4.26
CA SER A 193 -8.88 4.17 -4.83
C SER A 193 -8.28 5.57 -4.73
N GLY A 194 -9.12 6.60 -4.53
CA GLY A 194 -8.70 7.99 -4.49
C GLY A 194 -9.04 8.70 -3.18
N MET A 195 -8.26 9.73 -2.86
CA MET A 195 -8.39 10.47 -1.60
C MET A 195 -9.67 11.31 -1.56
N ASN A 196 -10.09 11.91 -2.68
CA ASN A 196 -11.33 12.70 -2.74
C ASN A 196 -12.54 11.86 -2.39
N ASP A 197 -12.61 10.62 -2.92
CA ASP A 197 -13.68 9.68 -2.58
C ASP A 197 -13.58 9.27 -1.11
N ALA A 198 -12.35 9.02 -0.60
CA ALA A 198 -12.15 8.66 0.80
C ALA A 198 -12.61 9.76 1.76
N VAL A 199 -12.22 11.02 1.51
CA VAL A 199 -12.62 12.16 2.34
C VAL A 199 -14.13 12.40 2.27
N SER A 200 -14.72 12.33 1.08
CA SER A 200 -16.17 12.51 0.88
C SER A 200 -16.98 11.42 1.60
N TYR A 201 -16.48 10.19 1.62
CA TYR A 201 -17.18 9.06 2.21
C TYR A 201 -17.04 8.96 3.72
N LEU A 202 -15.82 9.17 4.24
CA LEU A 202 -15.53 9.10 5.66
C LEU A 202 -16.03 10.33 6.41
N GLY A 203 -15.99 11.49 5.76
CA GLY A 203 -16.28 12.79 6.37
C GLY A 203 -15.09 13.36 7.13
N MET A 204 -15.11 14.67 7.31
CA MET A 204 -14.01 15.46 7.90
C MET A 204 -13.62 15.03 9.31
N ASP A 205 -14.60 14.67 10.15
CA ASP A 205 -14.35 14.28 11.56
C ASP A 205 -13.55 12.98 11.66
N TYR A 206 -13.84 12.02 10.77
CA TYR A 206 -13.07 10.77 10.70
C TYR A 206 -11.67 10.98 10.19
N ILE A 207 -11.52 11.74 9.11
CA ILE A 207 -10.22 12.08 8.54
C ILE A 207 -9.36 12.76 9.61
N ARG A 208 -9.93 13.72 10.34
CA ARG A 208 -9.26 14.38 11.48
C ARG A 208 -8.80 13.37 12.54
N SER A 209 -9.65 12.44 12.94
CA SER A 209 -9.32 11.43 13.94
C SER A 209 -8.19 10.50 13.48
N ILE A 210 -8.22 10.07 12.21
CA ILE A 210 -7.16 9.23 11.62
C ILE A 210 -5.83 9.99 11.61
N ILE A 211 -5.81 11.24 11.14
CA ILE A 211 -4.60 12.06 11.04
C ILE A 211 -3.99 12.30 12.42
N LEU A 212 -4.78 12.62 13.42
CA LEU A 212 -4.30 12.80 14.80
C LEU A 212 -3.72 11.51 15.39
N THR A 213 -4.25 10.35 15.00
CA THR A 213 -3.72 9.04 15.42
C THR A 213 -2.35 8.77 14.77
N ILE A 214 -2.19 9.09 13.47
CA ILE A 214 -0.92 8.93 12.74
C ILE A 214 0.21 9.72 13.40
N GLY A 215 -0.03 10.98 13.75
CA GLY A 215 1.00 11.88 14.27
C GLY A 215 1.58 11.51 15.62
N ALA A 216 0.95 10.62 16.36
CA ALA A 216 1.47 10.11 17.62
C ALA A 216 2.64 9.11 17.43
N PHE A 217 2.77 8.47 16.25
CA PHE A 217 3.67 7.33 16.04
C PHE A 217 4.70 7.48 14.90
N GLY A 218 4.51 8.43 13.98
CA GLY A 218 5.28 8.52 12.73
C GLY A 218 6.62 9.25 12.82
N ARG A 219 7.52 8.92 13.76
CA ARG A 219 8.86 9.54 13.82
C ARG A 219 9.94 8.58 13.32
N LEU A 220 10.19 8.55 12.01
CA LEU A 220 11.49 8.10 11.51
C LEU A 220 12.54 9.18 11.85
N LYS A 221 13.29 8.93 12.93
CA LYS A 221 14.49 9.69 13.24
C LYS A 221 15.60 9.24 12.31
N GLN A 222 16.04 10.14 11.41
CA GLN A 222 17.19 9.97 10.51
C GLN A 222 17.08 8.85 9.48
N PHE A 223 16.35 9.16 8.41
CA PHE A 223 16.40 8.39 7.17
C PHE A 223 17.48 9.03 6.28
N GLN A 224 18.55 8.32 6.01
CA GLN A 224 19.52 8.62 4.97
C GLN A 224 19.89 7.31 4.29
N ILE A 225 19.70 7.24 2.98
CA ILE A 225 20.17 6.15 2.14
C ILE A 225 20.92 6.76 0.99
N ASP A 226 22.18 6.42 0.84
CA ASP A 226 23.07 6.85 -0.25
C ASP A 226 23.06 8.36 -0.50
N GLY A 227 23.02 9.16 0.56
CA GLY A 227 23.00 10.62 0.47
C GLY A 227 21.64 11.25 0.17
N SER A 228 20.63 10.45 -0.18
CA SER A 228 19.26 10.92 -0.40
C SER A 228 18.52 11.10 0.91
N THR A 229 17.71 12.14 0.95
CA THR A 229 16.85 12.45 2.09
C THR A 229 15.47 11.83 1.94
N LEU A 230 14.71 11.83 3.03
CA LEU A 230 13.31 11.42 3.00
C LEU A 230 12.49 12.35 2.08
N GLU A 231 12.83 13.63 2.05
CA GLU A 231 12.24 14.66 1.17
C GLU A 231 12.43 14.32 -0.31
N ASP A 232 13.62 13.87 -0.70
CA ASP A 232 13.91 13.44 -2.08
C ASP A 232 13.05 12.24 -2.47
N PHE A 233 12.93 11.27 -1.55
CA PHE A 233 12.06 10.11 -1.77
C PHE A 233 10.60 10.50 -2.01
N TRP A 234 10.07 11.44 -1.18
CA TRP A 234 8.72 11.96 -1.35
C TRP A 234 8.55 12.75 -2.64
N GLY A 235 9.50 13.64 -2.94
CA GLY A 235 9.49 14.42 -4.17
C GLY A 235 9.42 13.54 -5.41
N ASN A 236 10.26 12.52 -5.49
CA ASN A 236 10.28 11.57 -6.60
C ASN A 236 9.00 10.75 -6.70
N SER A 237 8.48 10.25 -5.57
CA SER A 237 7.22 9.51 -5.55
C SER A 237 6.05 10.37 -6.01
N LEU A 238 6.03 11.65 -5.66
CA LEU A 238 5.01 12.59 -6.08
C LEU A 238 5.09 12.90 -7.57
N MET A 239 6.30 13.08 -8.12
CA MET A 239 6.48 13.28 -9.56
C MET A 239 5.97 12.07 -10.36
N VAL A 240 6.31 10.85 -9.94
CA VAL A 240 5.79 9.63 -10.57
C VAL A 240 4.26 9.55 -10.47
N ALA A 241 3.67 9.94 -9.34
CA ALA A 241 2.22 9.96 -9.16
C ALA A 241 1.50 10.90 -10.13
N GLU A 242 1.98 12.14 -10.22
CA GLU A 242 1.40 13.16 -11.12
C GLU A 242 1.56 12.75 -12.59
N ALA A 243 2.74 12.29 -12.98
CA ALA A 243 3.00 11.85 -14.35
C ALA A 243 2.15 10.61 -14.72
N ALA A 244 2.04 9.61 -13.85
CA ALA A 244 1.22 8.43 -14.09
C ALA A 244 -0.27 8.79 -14.23
N LYS A 245 -0.76 9.72 -13.42
CA LYS A 245 -2.12 10.24 -13.55
C LYS A 245 -2.35 10.95 -14.89
N ALA A 246 -1.42 11.80 -15.30
CA ALA A 246 -1.51 12.52 -16.56
C ALA A 246 -1.46 11.58 -17.77
N ILE A 247 -0.57 10.58 -17.78
CA ILE A 247 -0.54 9.52 -18.78
C ILE A 247 -1.90 8.84 -18.85
N THR A 248 -2.50 8.50 -17.70
CA THR A 248 -3.82 7.84 -17.66
C THR A 248 -4.93 8.72 -18.22
N ILE A 249 -4.95 10.01 -17.89
CA ILE A 249 -5.95 10.97 -18.43
C ILE A 249 -5.80 11.11 -19.94
N SER A 250 -4.58 11.05 -20.49
CA SER A 250 -4.34 11.09 -21.94
C SER A 250 -4.83 9.85 -22.68
N GLN A 251 -5.06 8.72 -21.99
CA GLN A 251 -5.48 7.45 -22.58
C GLN A 251 -6.92 7.10 -22.31
N THR A 252 -7.52 7.59 -21.23
CA THR A 252 -8.87 7.20 -20.82
C THR A 252 -9.57 8.31 -20.05
N SER A 253 -10.88 8.39 -20.18
CA SER A 253 -11.73 9.25 -19.36
C SER A 253 -12.07 8.66 -17.97
N SER A 254 -11.50 7.51 -17.60
CA SER A 254 -11.78 6.87 -16.33
C SER A 254 -11.13 7.61 -15.16
N ARG A 255 -11.92 8.37 -14.42
CA ARG A 255 -11.49 9.05 -13.19
C ARG A 255 -10.95 8.05 -12.15
N THR A 256 -11.58 6.90 -12.01
CA THR A 256 -11.13 5.85 -11.07
C THR A 256 -9.74 5.35 -11.43
N MET A 257 -9.49 5.06 -12.71
CA MET A 257 -8.18 4.60 -13.17
C MET A 257 -7.11 5.68 -12.99
N ALA A 258 -7.45 6.96 -13.21
CA ALA A 258 -6.53 8.08 -12.99
C ALA A 258 -6.14 8.22 -11.50
N GLU A 259 -7.08 8.05 -10.58
CA GLU A 259 -6.80 8.03 -9.14
C GLU A 259 -5.99 6.78 -8.73
N GLU A 260 -6.29 5.61 -9.30
CA GLU A 260 -5.50 4.39 -9.07
C GLU A 260 -4.06 4.54 -9.55
N SER A 261 -3.86 5.16 -10.72
CA SER A 261 -2.54 5.46 -11.26
C SER A 261 -1.76 6.45 -10.40
N TYR A 262 -2.43 7.50 -9.90
CA TYR A 262 -1.83 8.45 -8.97
C TYR A 262 -1.36 7.74 -7.69
N VAL A 263 -2.25 7.00 -7.03
CA VAL A 263 -1.91 6.29 -5.78
C VAL A 263 -0.87 5.21 -6.03
N GLY A 264 -0.96 4.48 -7.13
CA GLY A 264 0.05 3.51 -7.54
C GLY A 264 1.42 4.15 -7.72
N GLY A 265 1.48 5.31 -8.40
CA GLY A 265 2.71 6.10 -8.56
C GLY A 265 3.25 6.64 -7.24
N LEU A 266 2.39 7.15 -6.36
CA LEU A 266 2.80 7.63 -5.03
C LEU A 266 3.40 6.51 -4.16
N LEU A 267 2.85 5.31 -4.25
CA LEU A 267 3.22 4.16 -3.42
C LEU A 267 4.21 3.20 -4.09
N HIS A 268 4.59 3.42 -5.36
CA HIS A 268 5.37 2.46 -6.16
C HIS A 268 6.64 1.97 -5.46
N ALA A 269 7.34 2.86 -4.79
CA ALA A 269 8.61 2.58 -4.12
C ALA A 269 8.48 2.35 -2.59
N CYS A 270 7.25 2.23 -2.03
CA CYS A 270 7.06 2.08 -0.58
C CYS A 270 7.78 0.85 0.00
N GLY A 271 7.90 -0.23 -0.75
CA GLY A 271 8.66 -1.41 -0.32
C GLY A 271 10.15 -1.13 -0.19
N LYS A 272 10.71 -0.29 -1.07
CA LYS A 272 12.10 0.16 -0.99
C LYS A 272 12.34 0.98 0.28
N LEU A 273 11.43 1.90 0.59
CA LEU A 273 11.42 2.66 1.84
C LEU A 273 11.40 1.73 3.08
N ILE A 274 10.57 0.70 3.05
CA ILE A 274 10.47 -0.29 4.15
C ILE A 274 11.78 -1.05 4.32
N LEU A 275 12.35 -1.59 3.24
CA LEU A 275 13.58 -2.38 3.31
C LEU A 275 14.75 -1.53 3.80
N SER A 276 14.93 -0.35 3.25
CA SER A 276 16.04 0.54 3.57
C SER A 276 15.96 1.10 4.98
N ALA A 277 14.77 1.50 5.43
CA ALA A 277 14.56 2.05 6.77
C ALA A 277 14.77 1.01 7.90
N ASN A 278 14.40 -0.26 7.64
CA ASN A 278 14.44 -1.30 8.67
C ASN A 278 15.71 -2.17 8.61
N PHE A 279 16.39 -2.22 7.45
CA PHE A 279 17.61 -2.99 7.25
C PHE A 279 18.71 -2.17 6.54
N PRO A 280 19.10 -1.01 7.08
CA PRO A 280 20.01 -0.09 6.38
C PRO A 280 21.35 -0.76 5.99
N SER A 281 21.95 -1.55 6.86
CA SER A 281 23.22 -2.24 6.57
C SER A 281 23.10 -3.24 5.41
N LYS A 282 21.99 -4.00 5.35
CA LYS A 282 21.74 -4.93 4.26
C LYS A 282 21.43 -4.20 2.95
N TYR A 283 20.78 -3.02 3.03
CA TYR A 283 20.50 -2.24 1.84
C TYR A 283 21.77 -1.64 1.22
N VAL A 284 22.77 -1.29 2.06
CA VAL A 284 24.12 -0.94 1.58
C VAL A 284 24.78 -2.11 0.83
N GLU A 285 24.57 -3.37 1.26
CA GLU A 285 25.07 -4.54 0.54
C GLU A 285 24.37 -4.70 -0.82
N VAL A 286 23.04 -4.43 -0.90
CA VAL A 286 22.30 -4.41 -2.16
C VAL A 286 22.92 -3.41 -3.13
N ASN A 287 23.15 -2.17 -2.68
CA ASN A 287 23.71 -1.12 -3.52
C ASN A 287 25.11 -1.48 -4.04
N LYS A 288 25.97 -2.05 -3.19
CA LYS A 288 27.29 -2.55 -3.61
C LYS A 288 27.20 -3.60 -4.71
N MET A 289 26.24 -4.55 -4.62
CA MET A 289 26.06 -5.55 -5.67
C MET A 289 25.59 -4.92 -7.00
N VAL A 290 24.80 -3.85 -6.92
CA VAL A 290 24.37 -3.12 -8.12
C VAL A 290 25.53 -2.35 -8.73
N GLU A 291 26.28 -1.60 -7.93
CA GLU A 291 27.35 -0.70 -8.37
C GLU A 291 28.64 -1.45 -8.78
N GLU A 292 29.07 -2.39 -7.93
CA GLU A 292 30.36 -3.09 -8.11
C GLU A 292 30.23 -4.35 -8.97
N ASP A 293 29.16 -5.14 -8.78
CA ASP A 293 28.95 -6.42 -9.48
C ASP A 293 28.06 -6.27 -10.74
N GLY A 294 27.45 -5.10 -10.97
CA GLY A 294 26.51 -4.87 -12.08
C GLY A 294 25.24 -5.69 -12.01
N LEU A 295 24.86 -6.16 -10.83
CA LEU A 295 23.65 -6.98 -10.65
C LEU A 295 22.39 -6.11 -10.78
N PRO A 296 21.34 -6.55 -11.51
CA PRO A 296 20.06 -5.83 -11.50
C PRO A 296 19.53 -5.65 -10.09
N LEU A 297 18.96 -4.46 -9.77
CA LEU A 297 18.50 -4.12 -8.43
C LEU A 297 17.55 -5.16 -7.82
N LEU A 298 16.57 -5.62 -8.61
CA LEU A 298 15.60 -6.61 -8.11
C LEU A 298 16.27 -7.93 -7.73
N ASP A 299 17.27 -8.38 -8.51
CA ASP A 299 18.01 -9.61 -8.23
C ASP A 299 18.90 -9.48 -7.00
N ALA A 300 19.53 -8.31 -6.80
CA ALA A 300 20.31 -8.00 -5.61
C ALA A 300 19.43 -7.99 -4.36
N GLU A 301 18.26 -7.37 -4.42
CA GLU A 301 17.28 -7.38 -3.31
C GLU A 301 16.79 -8.80 -2.99
N VAL A 302 16.43 -9.60 -4.01
CA VAL A 302 16.02 -11.00 -3.81
C VAL A 302 17.14 -11.81 -3.17
N LYS A 303 18.39 -11.61 -3.57
CA LYS A 303 19.54 -12.31 -3.02
C LYS A 303 19.76 -12.01 -1.53
N ILE A 304 19.56 -10.76 -1.10
CA ILE A 304 19.78 -10.30 0.28
C ILE A 304 18.55 -10.51 1.18
N PHE A 305 17.35 -10.22 0.65
CA PHE A 305 16.10 -10.20 1.43
C PHE A 305 15.19 -11.39 1.15
N GLY A 306 15.40 -12.13 0.06
CA GLY A 306 14.49 -13.20 -0.38
C GLY A 306 13.21 -12.68 -1.04
N ALA A 307 13.11 -11.36 -1.27
CA ALA A 307 12.06 -10.69 -2.01
C ALA A 307 12.54 -9.32 -2.48
N HIS A 308 12.04 -8.82 -3.61
CA HIS A 308 12.33 -7.46 -4.05
C HIS A 308 11.30 -6.45 -3.52
N HIS A 309 11.64 -5.17 -3.54
CA HIS A 309 10.81 -4.09 -2.96
C HIS A 309 9.39 -4.04 -3.54
N GLY A 310 9.19 -4.33 -4.82
CA GLY A 310 7.85 -4.40 -5.43
C GLY A 310 6.98 -5.47 -4.77
N GLN A 311 7.53 -6.65 -4.46
CA GLN A 311 6.82 -7.71 -3.72
C GLN A 311 6.49 -7.27 -2.29
N VAL A 312 7.44 -6.63 -1.60
CA VAL A 312 7.26 -6.12 -0.23
C VAL A 312 6.16 -5.06 -0.18
N GLY A 313 6.21 -4.07 -1.08
CA GLY A 313 5.19 -3.02 -1.18
C GLY A 313 3.82 -3.61 -1.52
N ALA A 314 3.73 -4.47 -2.53
CA ALA A 314 2.49 -5.12 -2.93
C ALA A 314 1.89 -5.98 -1.81
N PHE A 315 2.73 -6.70 -1.07
CA PHE A 315 2.28 -7.50 0.06
C PHE A 315 1.62 -6.63 1.14
N ILE A 316 2.30 -5.58 1.60
CA ILE A 316 1.75 -4.73 2.67
C ILE A 316 0.49 -3.99 2.23
N LEU A 317 0.47 -3.43 1.02
CA LEU A 317 -0.69 -2.71 0.51
C LEU A 317 -1.88 -3.65 0.24
N GLY A 318 -1.60 -4.86 -0.27
CA GLY A 318 -2.59 -5.91 -0.44
C GLY A 318 -3.16 -6.40 0.89
N LEU A 319 -2.29 -6.56 1.90
CA LEU A 319 -2.67 -6.92 3.26
C LEU A 319 -3.55 -5.84 3.90
N TRP A 320 -3.27 -4.56 3.62
CA TRP A 320 -4.11 -3.43 4.06
C TRP A 320 -5.37 -3.25 3.22
N GLY A 321 -5.58 -4.07 2.20
CA GLY A 321 -6.81 -4.13 1.41
C GLY A 321 -6.97 -3.03 0.37
N LEU A 322 -5.89 -2.40 -0.09
CA LEU A 322 -5.93 -1.45 -1.18
C LEU A 322 -6.47 -2.10 -2.48
N ALA A 323 -6.88 -1.27 -3.43
CA ALA A 323 -7.43 -1.73 -4.70
C ALA A 323 -6.40 -2.57 -5.49
N GLY A 324 -6.89 -3.61 -6.17
CA GLY A 324 -6.05 -4.53 -6.93
C GLY A 324 -5.11 -3.86 -7.92
N PRO A 325 -5.60 -2.93 -8.76
CA PRO A 325 -4.75 -2.23 -9.73
C PRO A 325 -3.60 -1.43 -9.10
N ILE A 326 -3.80 -0.84 -7.91
CA ILE A 326 -2.74 -0.16 -7.16
C ILE A 326 -1.68 -1.17 -6.70
N VAL A 327 -2.11 -2.29 -6.13
CA VAL A 327 -1.20 -3.34 -5.64
C VAL A 327 -0.40 -3.95 -6.79
N GLU A 328 -1.03 -4.17 -7.94
CA GLU A 328 -0.40 -4.69 -9.14
C GLU A 328 0.62 -3.71 -9.73
N ALA A 329 0.28 -2.42 -9.78
CA ALA A 329 1.19 -1.38 -10.21
C ALA A 329 2.46 -1.33 -9.34
N VAL A 330 2.30 -1.36 -8.00
CA VAL A 330 3.43 -1.40 -7.06
C VAL A 330 4.27 -2.66 -7.20
N HIS A 331 3.66 -3.81 -7.48
CA HIS A 331 4.37 -5.07 -7.63
C HIS A 331 5.26 -5.09 -8.87
N TRP A 332 4.70 -4.70 -10.02
CA TRP A 332 5.27 -4.99 -11.33
C TRP A 332 5.83 -3.77 -12.06
N TYR A 333 5.82 -2.56 -11.47
CA TYR A 333 6.24 -1.34 -12.20
C TYR A 333 7.64 -1.42 -12.81
N ARG A 334 8.55 -2.22 -12.26
CA ARG A 334 9.89 -2.42 -12.82
C ARG A 334 9.95 -3.53 -13.87
N ASN A 335 9.06 -4.51 -13.81
CA ASN A 335 9.03 -5.67 -14.69
C ASN A 335 7.60 -5.99 -15.14
N PRO A 336 6.91 -5.07 -15.86
CA PRO A 336 5.50 -5.24 -16.22
C PRO A 336 5.25 -6.45 -17.13
N SER A 337 6.25 -6.92 -17.89
CA SER A 337 6.16 -8.15 -18.70
C SER A 337 5.92 -9.41 -17.87
N ASN A 338 6.23 -9.40 -16.58
CA ASN A 338 5.96 -10.52 -15.67
C ASN A 338 4.52 -10.51 -15.12
N SER A 339 3.75 -9.44 -15.36
CA SER A 339 2.31 -9.39 -15.10
C SER A 339 1.53 -10.07 -16.24
N ILE A 340 0.21 -10.23 -16.05
CA ILE A 340 -0.67 -10.65 -17.15
C ILE A 340 -1.00 -9.39 -17.95
N PRO A 341 -0.39 -9.18 -19.15
CA PRO A 341 -0.68 -8.01 -19.96
C PRO A 341 -2.10 -8.13 -20.51
N VAL A 342 -2.92 -7.11 -20.27
CA VAL A 342 -4.28 -7.03 -20.82
C VAL A 342 -4.32 -5.81 -21.73
N ASP A 343 -4.92 -4.72 -21.27
CA ASP A 343 -5.00 -3.44 -21.95
C ASP A 343 -4.25 -2.39 -21.11
N PHE A 344 -4.39 -1.11 -21.46
CA PHE A 344 -3.90 -0.02 -20.65
C PHE A 344 -4.49 -0.07 -19.24
N GLN A 345 -3.63 0.01 -18.22
CA GLN A 345 -4.01 -0.07 -16.80
C GLN A 345 -3.05 0.78 -15.92
N PRO A 346 -3.35 0.99 -14.63
CA PRO A 346 -2.48 1.76 -13.74
C PRO A 346 -1.01 1.29 -13.71
N LEU A 347 -0.75 -0.02 -13.85
CA LEU A 347 0.60 -0.56 -14.00
C LEU A 347 1.34 0.08 -15.17
N THR A 348 0.68 0.21 -16.33
CA THR A 348 1.28 0.79 -17.55
C THR A 348 1.75 2.23 -17.31
N SER A 349 0.86 3.06 -16.74
CA SER A 349 1.17 4.46 -16.49
C SER A 349 2.25 4.66 -15.42
N VAL A 350 2.22 3.85 -14.35
CA VAL A 350 3.24 3.90 -13.29
C VAL A 350 4.60 3.43 -13.81
N HIS A 351 4.64 2.34 -14.61
CA HIS A 351 5.86 1.86 -15.27
C HIS A 351 6.48 2.95 -16.15
N VAL A 352 5.70 3.50 -17.07
CA VAL A 352 6.19 4.53 -18.01
C VAL A 352 6.64 5.78 -17.25
N ALA A 353 5.86 6.26 -16.28
CA ALA A 353 6.22 7.43 -15.49
C ALA A 353 7.53 7.22 -14.71
N SER A 354 7.68 6.09 -14.02
CA SER A 354 8.88 5.79 -13.23
C SER A 354 10.12 5.55 -14.09
N SER A 355 9.95 5.10 -15.34
CA SER A 355 11.06 4.92 -16.28
C SER A 355 11.52 6.23 -16.93
N LEU A 356 10.57 7.13 -17.27
CA LEU A 356 10.87 8.34 -18.03
C LEU A 356 11.28 9.55 -17.17
N ILE A 357 10.84 9.62 -15.91
CA ILE A 357 11.15 10.78 -15.05
C ILE A 357 12.64 11.05 -14.93
N PHE A 358 13.48 10.03 -15.01
CA PHE A 358 14.92 10.15 -14.83
C PHE A 358 15.72 9.94 -16.15
N GLU A 359 15.06 9.70 -17.29
CA GLU A 359 15.76 9.62 -18.59
C GLU A 359 16.31 10.99 -19.07
N SER A 360 15.78 12.10 -18.57
CA SER A 360 15.99 13.46 -19.08
C SER A 360 16.93 14.32 -18.25
N GLY A 361 17.75 13.74 -17.38
CA GLY A 361 18.87 14.46 -16.76
C GLY A 361 19.87 14.84 -17.83
N ASP A 362 20.03 16.15 -18.14
CA ASP A 362 21.01 16.67 -19.07
C ASP A 362 22.40 16.08 -18.79
N GLU A 363 23.06 15.63 -19.86
CA GLU A 363 24.31 14.85 -19.84
C GLU A 363 25.53 15.58 -19.21
N GLU A 364 25.41 16.75 -18.60
CA GLU A 364 26.58 17.57 -18.24
C GLU A 364 26.67 18.12 -16.80
N GLU A 365 25.73 17.92 -15.89
CA GLU A 365 25.91 18.43 -14.52
C GLU A 365 25.70 17.37 -13.43
N ASP A 366 26.83 16.96 -12.83
CA ASP A 366 27.01 16.30 -11.55
C ASP A 366 26.56 14.83 -11.38
N LEU A 367 27.35 13.92 -11.94
CA LEU A 367 27.36 12.48 -11.60
C LEU A 367 27.55 12.16 -10.12
N SER A 368 27.58 13.15 -9.22
CA SER A 368 27.73 12.98 -7.77
C SER A 368 26.43 12.83 -6.99
N SER A 369 25.26 13.02 -7.64
CA SER A 369 23.94 12.87 -7.01
C SER A 369 23.15 11.64 -7.49
N ASP A 370 23.80 10.70 -8.18
CA ASP A 370 23.17 9.42 -8.55
C ASP A 370 23.07 8.50 -7.33
N SER A 371 22.19 8.90 -6.42
CA SER A 371 21.87 8.09 -5.26
C SER A 371 21.20 6.82 -5.75
N GLY A 372 21.83 5.68 -5.55
CA GLY A 372 21.33 4.34 -5.94
C GLY A 372 19.90 4.03 -5.50
N LEU A 373 19.33 4.91 -4.64
CA LEU A 373 17.96 4.84 -4.19
C LEU A 373 16.93 5.00 -5.33
N PHE A 374 17.25 5.76 -6.40
CA PHE A 374 16.33 6.09 -7.50
C PHE A 374 16.76 5.50 -8.84
N ASN A 375 17.60 4.45 -8.85
CA ASN A 375 17.93 3.75 -10.08
C ASN A 375 16.68 3.51 -10.91
N ASN A 376 16.65 4.08 -12.10
CA ASN A 376 15.51 4.10 -13.01
C ASN A 376 15.01 2.68 -13.29
N ALA A 377 13.70 2.52 -13.37
CA ALA A 377 13.14 1.35 -14.02
C ALA A 377 13.52 1.44 -15.50
N GLU A 378 14.14 0.42 -16.05
CA GLU A 378 14.31 0.31 -17.49
C GLU A 378 12.95 0.25 -18.17
N LEU A 379 12.76 1.00 -19.25
CA LEU A 379 11.50 1.01 -19.99
C LEU A 379 11.30 -0.32 -20.73
N ASP A 380 10.31 -1.09 -20.33
CA ASP A 380 9.94 -2.37 -20.96
C ASP A 380 9.14 -2.13 -22.25
N LYS A 381 9.88 -1.98 -23.38
CA LYS A 381 9.29 -1.77 -24.69
C LYS A 381 8.51 -2.98 -25.19
N ASP A 382 8.93 -4.19 -24.83
CA ASP A 382 8.26 -5.44 -25.22
C ASP A 382 6.87 -5.53 -24.58
N TYR A 383 6.74 -5.06 -23.33
CA TYR A 383 5.46 -4.93 -22.68
C TYR A 383 4.53 -3.94 -23.41
N LEU A 384 5.05 -2.75 -23.73
CA LEU A 384 4.26 -1.73 -24.46
C LEU A 384 3.86 -2.19 -25.86
N GLU A 385 4.71 -2.95 -26.55
CA GLU A 385 4.40 -3.55 -27.86
C GLU A 385 3.29 -4.59 -27.74
N LYS A 386 3.36 -5.48 -26.74
CA LYS A 386 2.32 -6.51 -26.48
C LYS A 386 0.93 -5.91 -26.24
N ILE A 387 0.84 -4.76 -25.58
CA ILE A 387 -0.43 -4.06 -25.37
C ILE A 387 -0.74 -3.02 -26.46
N SER A 388 0.05 -3.00 -27.56
CA SER A 388 -0.12 -2.11 -28.71
C SER A 388 -0.06 -0.60 -28.40
N LEU A 389 0.74 -0.20 -27.41
CA LEU A 389 0.87 1.19 -26.95
C LEU A 389 2.29 1.78 -27.10
N LEU A 390 3.21 1.06 -27.73
CA LEU A 390 4.57 1.57 -27.97
C LEU A 390 4.58 2.87 -28.79
N ASN A 391 3.61 3.04 -29.68
CA ASN A 391 3.45 4.25 -30.50
C ASN A 391 3.06 5.50 -29.70
N ARG A 392 2.59 5.36 -28.44
CA ARG A 392 2.26 6.48 -27.55
C ARG A 392 3.44 6.99 -26.74
N LEU A 393 4.59 6.34 -26.85
CA LEU A 393 5.75 6.61 -26.00
C LEU A 393 6.26 8.05 -26.13
N GLU A 394 6.32 8.60 -27.34
CA GLU A 394 6.80 9.97 -27.56
C GLU A 394 5.84 11.02 -26.97
N ASP A 395 4.53 10.80 -27.08
CA ASP A 395 3.52 11.66 -26.45
C ASP A 395 3.70 11.65 -24.93
N TRP A 396 3.94 10.46 -24.35
CA TRP A 396 4.14 10.31 -22.91
C TRP A 396 5.48 10.88 -22.43
N ARG A 397 6.55 10.78 -23.21
CA ARG A 397 7.84 11.47 -22.94
C ARG A 397 7.65 12.97 -22.83
N PHE A 398 6.97 13.55 -23.80
CA PHE A 398 6.68 14.99 -23.78
C PHE A 398 5.86 15.38 -22.54
N LEU A 399 4.85 14.57 -22.20
CA LEU A 399 4.02 14.78 -21.03
C LEU A 399 4.83 14.67 -19.73
N VAL A 400 5.63 13.65 -19.54
CA VAL A 400 6.46 13.43 -18.34
C VAL A 400 7.48 14.54 -18.17
N ASN A 401 8.17 14.95 -19.25
CA ASN A 401 9.16 16.04 -19.23
C ASN A 401 8.53 17.39 -18.80
N SER A 402 7.22 17.58 -19.06
CA SER A 402 6.52 18.78 -18.59
C SER A 402 6.42 18.86 -17.06
N TYR A 403 6.44 17.72 -16.36
CA TYR A 403 6.39 17.65 -14.89
C TYR A 403 7.73 17.90 -14.19
N GLN A 404 8.84 17.88 -14.92
CA GLN A 404 10.17 18.22 -14.40
C GLN A 404 10.43 19.74 -14.44
N ARG A 405 9.58 20.51 -15.12
CA ARG A 405 9.69 21.99 -15.24
C ARG A 405 9.03 22.71 -14.07
N PRO A 406 9.44 23.97 -13.77
CA PRO A 406 8.77 24.81 -12.77
C PRO A 406 7.27 24.95 -13.02
N ASN A 407 6.48 25.07 -11.94
CA ASN A 407 5.00 25.04 -11.97
C ASN A 407 4.33 26.02 -12.95
N GLU A 408 4.92 27.20 -13.19
CA GLU A 408 4.34 28.23 -14.08
C GLU A 408 4.39 27.83 -15.57
N GLU A 409 5.42 27.10 -16.00
CA GLU A 409 5.52 26.58 -17.37
C GLU A 409 4.67 25.31 -17.58
N ARG A 410 4.46 24.54 -16.51
CA ARG A 410 3.70 23.28 -16.53
C ARG A 410 2.22 23.49 -16.91
N GLN A 411 1.55 24.49 -16.32
CA GLN A 411 0.12 24.72 -16.51
C GLN A 411 -0.23 25.06 -17.98
N ASN A 412 0.64 25.77 -18.67
CA ASN A 412 0.43 26.18 -20.05
C ASN A 412 0.63 25.04 -21.06
N LEU A 413 1.49 24.06 -20.74
CA LEU A 413 1.79 22.92 -21.60
C LEU A 413 0.73 21.80 -21.47
N VAL A 414 0.28 21.50 -20.26
CA VAL A 414 -0.69 20.42 -19.99
C VAL A 414 -2.08 20.76 -20.52
N SER A 415 -2.51 22.05 -20.45
CA SER A 415 -3.78 22.48 -21.03
C SER A 415 -3.83 22.33 -22.55
N GLY A 416 -2.72 22.58 -23.25
CA GLY A 416 -2.66 22.42 -24.71
C GLY A 416 -2.74 20.97 -25.24
N ILE A 417 -2.43 19.98 -24.40
CA ILE A 417 -2.46 18.54 -24.77
C ILE A 417 -3.82 17.90 -24.48
N LEU A 418 -4.51 18.38 -23.45
CA LEU A 418 -5.81 17.83 -23.04
C LEU A 418 -6.96 18.34 -23.90
N ASP A 419 -6.75 19.40 -24.71
CA ASP A 419 -7.72 20.00 -25.63
C ASP A 419 -7.61 19.42 -27.08
N THR A 420 -6.66 18.52 -27.36
CA THR A 420 -6.49 17.79 -28.64
C THR A 420 -6.87 16.31 -28.48
#